data_ed7b64c2525c5804fb34d50c8261ee26
#
_entry.id   ed7b64c2525c5804fb34d50c8261ee26
#
_cell.length_a   1.000
_cell.length_b   1.000
_cell.length_c   1.000
_cell.angle_alpha   90.00
_cell.angle_beta   90.00
_cell.angle_gamma   90.00
#
_symmetry.space_group_name_H-M   'P 1'
#
loop_
_entity.id
_entity.type
_entity.pdbx_description
1 polymer ?
#
loop_
_entity_poly.entity_id
_entity_poly.type
_entity_poly.pdbx_seq_one_letter_code
_entity_poly.pdbx_strand_id
1 'polypeptide(L)'
;MLNKLFFTILMILSTFITSARSEIKIGVILGFTGPIESLTPAIADSAEIAFKEASDSGSLLNGEIITVIRADSTCNDPSAAIAAAEGVIAQGVTAILGAVCPEATETIFSESALPSGMVMISPGSTSSLLDNLDNKGFFRISPSDSRGGQILADITKDRKIKKIAITYTNSNYEKDLAYAYKEAAEKHGIKVTTIISHDNNKDDYSSEVATLAAAEGDAVAIISSIDQGGKEIIQASIDSGAFNKFILSDRMMNQSLIDIFGKKLKKSFGYIPGSKSKGADFFNKIASGQGINSSDPYTGESYDAAA
;
A
#
# COMPACT_ATOMS: atom_id res chain seq x y z
N MET A 1 22.30 -66.78 6.77
CA MET A 1 20.97 -66.11 6.60
C MET A 1 20.93 -64.76 7.29
N LEU A 2 21.55 -64.61 8.46
CA LEU A 2 21.51 -63.35 9.24
C LEU A 2 22.16 -62.16 8.52
N ASN A 3 23.31 -62.38 7.82
CA ASN A 3 24.01 -61.30 7.07
C ASN A 3 23.25 -60.78 5.84
N LYS A 4 22.42 -61.59 5.18
CA LYS A 4 21.60 -61.14 4.04
C LYS A 4 20.40 -60.32 4.53
N LEU A 5 19.85 -60.62 5.70
CA LEU A 5 18.76 -59.88 6.30
C LEU A 5 19.23 -58.47 6.75
N PHE A 6 20.42 -58.37 7.30
CA PHE A 6 21.04 -57.11 7.74
C PHE A 6 21.32 -56.14 6.54
N PHE A 7 21.79 -56.70 5.43
CA PHE A 7 22.04 -55.93 4.21
C PHE A 7 20.74 -55.44 3.54
N THR A 8 19.68 -56.26 3.60
CA THR A 8 18.37 -55.89 3.05
C THR A 8 17.69 -54.80 3.89
N ILE A 9 17.81 -54.84 5.21
CA ILE A 9 17.29 -53.83 6.14
C ILE A 9 18.05 -52.50 5.97
N LEU A 10 19.37 -52.53 5.78
CA LEU A 10 20.20 -51.35 5.55
C LEU A 10 19.86 -50.68 4.19
N MET A 11 19.53 -51.48 3.16
CA MET A 11 19.16 -50.99 1.85
C MET A 11 17.75 -50.38 1.81
N ILE A 12 16.83 -50.82 2.67
CA ILE A 12 15.47 -50.25 2.81
C ILE A 12 15.50 -48.95 3.62
N LEU A 13 16.44 -48.79 4.58
CA LEU A 13 16.57 -47.55 5.35
C LEU A 13 17.17 -46.38 4.56
N SER A 14 17.87 -46.65 3.43
CA SER A 14 18.50 -45.64 2.61
C SER A 14 17.55 -44.99 1.59
N THR A 15 16.31 -45.46 1.45
CA THR A 15 15.36 -44.92 0.44
C THR A 15 14.38 -43.87 0.96
N PHE A 16 14.45 -43.50 2.25
CA PHE A 16 13.64 -42.42 2.83
C PHE A 16 14.47 -41.17 3.16
N ILE A 17 15.42 -40.81 2.28
CA ILE A 17 15.91 -39.42 2.27
C ILE A 17 14.87 -38.63 1.53
N THR A 18 13.75 -38.29 2.15
CA THR A 18 12.97 -37.15 1.74
C THR A 18 13.92 -35.97 1.81
N SER A 19 14.32 -35.44 0.68
CA SER A 19 14.96 -34.13 0.63
C SER A 19 14.04 -33.18 1.37
N ALA A 20 14.37 -32.85 2.61
CA ALA A 20 13.71 -31.76 3.31
C ALA A 20 13.98 -30.53 2.43
N ARG A 21 12.96 -30.08 1.67
CA ARG A 21 13.04 -28.81 0.98
C ARG A 21 13.34 -27.76 2.04
N SER A 22 14.42 -27.03 1.87
CA SER A 22 14.71 -25.89 2.72
C SER A 22 13.61 -24.85 2.54
N GLU A 23 13.22 -24.22 3.62
CA GLU A 23 12.14 -23.26 3.69
C GLU A 23 12.72 -21.86 3.89
N ILE A 24 12.37 -20.93 3.00
CA ILE A 24 12.67 -19.51 3.14
C ILE A 24 11.43 -18.85 3.76
N LYS A 25 11.58 -18.25 4.92
CA LYS A 25 10.48 -17.53 5.57
C LYS A 25 10.57 -16.05 5.25
N ILE A 26 9.45 -15.45 4.83
CA ILE A 26 9.32 -14.02 4.59
C ILE A 26 8.23 -13.46 5.48
N GLY A 27 8.54 -12.37 6.19
CA GLY A 27 7.57 -11.62 6.96
C GLY A 27 6.79 -10.67 6.03
N VAL A 28 5.47 -10.76 6.01
CA VAL A 28 4.59 -9.80 5.35
C VAL A 28 3.89 -8.97 6.41
N ILE A 29 4.42 -7.76 6.67
CA ILE A 29 3.94 -6.88 7.72
C ILE A 29 3.20 -5.72 7.10
N LEU A 30 1.88 -5.70 7.25
CA LEU A 30 1.00 -4.69 6.68
C LEU A 30 -0.01 -4.21 7.74
N GLY A 31 -0.77 -3.15 7.46
CA GLY A 31 -1.86 -2.69 8.33
C GLY A 31 -3.13 -3.46 8.04
N PHE A 32 -3.26 -4.70 8.51
CA PHE A 32 -4.45 -5.52 8.34
C PHE A 32 -5.65 -5.01 9.13
N THR A 33 -5.41 -4.18 10.13
CA THR A 33 -6.40 -3.36 10.82
C THR A 33 -6.00 -1.88 10.73
N GLY A 34 -6.96 -0.98 10.90
CA GLY A 34 -6.72 0.46 10.88
C GLY A 34 -7.02 1.14 9.53
N PRO A 35 -6.30 2.23 9.21
CA PRO A 35 -6.73 3.19 8.18
C PRO A 35 -6.77 2.65 6.74
N ILE A 36 -6.11 1.54 6.46
CA ILE A 36 -6.02 0.95 5.11
C ILE A 36 -6.46 -0.52 5.09
N GLU A 37 -7.24 -0.96 6.08
CA GLU A 37 -7.66 -2.36 6.20
C GLU A 37 -8.41 -2.88 4.96
N SER A 38 -9.13 -2.00 4.25
CA SER A 38 -9.84 -2.34 3.01
C SER A 38 -8.90 -2.64 1.82
N LEU A 39 -7.66 -2.13 1.85
CA LEU A 39 -6.67 -2.33 0.77
C LEU A 39 -5.73 -3.50 1.05
N THR A 40 -5.41 -3.71 2.30
CA THR A 40 -4.30 -4.57 2.74
C THR A 40 -4.42 -6.04 2.34
N PRO A 41 -5.61 -6.69 2.35
CA PRO A 41 -5.73 -8.08 1.91
C PRO A 41 -5.26 -8.30 0.47
N ALA A 42 -5.69 -7.44 -0.46
CA ALA A 42 -5.31 -7.54 -1.87
C ALA A 42 -3.80 -7.30 -2.09
N ILE A 43 -3.20 -6.41 -1.30
CA ILE A 43 -1.75 -6.14 -1.31
C ILE A 43 -0.98 -7.38 -0.87
N ALA A 44 -1.38 -8.01 0.26
CA ALA A 44 -0.74 -9.22 0.77
C ALA A 44 -0.87 -10.38 -0.21
N ASP A 45 -2.09 -10.62 -0.70
CA ASP A 45 -2.37 -11.72 -1.63
C ASP A 45 -1.56 -11.57 -2.93
N SER A 46 -1.34 -10.33 -3.40
CA SER A 46 -0.50 -10.06 -4.58
C SER A 46 0.96 -10.45 -4.38
N ALA A 47 1.55 -10.16 -3.22
CA ALA A 47 2.90 -10.61 -2.88
C ALA A 47 2.98 -12.14 -2.82
N GLU A 48 1.99 -12.78 -2.21
CA GLU A 48 1.95 -14.23 -2.05
C GLU A 48 1.84 -14.97 -3.39
N ILE A 49 1.20 -14.37 -4.40
CA ILE A 49 1.22 -14.91 -5.76
C ILE A 49 2.66 -15.01 -6.27
N ALA A 50 3.46 -13.94 -6.17
CA ALA A 50 4.84 -13.93 -6.64
C ALA A 50 5.69 -14.97 -5.87
N PHE A 51 5.56 -15.01 -4.55
CA PHE A 51 6.26 -16.00 -3.73
C PHE A 51 5.87 -17.44 -4.09
N LYS A 52 4.60 -17.66 -4.39
CA LYS A 52 4.11 -18.96 -4.83
C LYS A 52 4.67 -19.34 -6.21
N GLU A 53 4.68 -18.40 -7.17
CA GLU A 53 5.26 -18.64 -8.50
C GLU A 53 6.75 -18.97 -8.40
N ALA A 54 7.51 -18.23 -7.59
CA ALA A 54 8.92 -18.52 -7.34
C ALA A 54 9.11 -19.94 -6.78
N SER A 55 8.32 -20.32 -5.78
CA SER A 55 8.36 -21.65 -5.18
C SER A 55 7.98 -22.77 -6.15
N ASP A 56 6.92 -22.55 -6.93
CA ASP A 56 6.41 -23.54 -7.91
C ASP A 56 7.33 -23.71 -9.12
N SER A 57 8.13 -22.69 -9.44
CA SER A 57 9.11 -22.77 -10.53
C SER A 57 10.14 -23.87 -10.34
N GLY A 58 10.40 -24.27 -9.09
CA GLY A 58 11.45 -25.20 -8.72
C GLY A 58 12.88 -24.68 -8.97
N SER A 59 13.01 -23.42 -9.41
CA SER A 59 14.30 -22.78 -9.76
C SER A 59 14.87 -21.95 -8.62
N LEU A 60 14.07 -21.63 -7.60
CA LEU A 60 14.49 -20.86 -6.45
C LEU A 60 15.49 -21.68 -5.60
N LEU A 61 16.72 -21.18 -5.48
CA LEU A 61 17.78 -21.72 -4.58
C LEU A 61 17.75 -23.27 -4.43
N ASN A 62 17.89 -23.99 -5.53
CA ASN A 62 17.85 -25.45 -5.56
C ASN A 62 16.45 -26.08 -5.23
N GLY A 63 15.37 -25.35 -5.46
CA GLY A 63 14.02 -25.85 -5.26
C GLY A 63 13.48 -25.61 -3.85
N GLU A 64 14.02 -24.64 -3.12
CA GLU A 64 13.45 -24.17 -1.86
C GLU A 64 12.04 -23.60 -2.06
N ILE A 65 11.28 -23.56 -0.99
CA ILE A 65 9.92 -22.97 -0.99
C ILE A 65 9.89 -21.73 -0.08
N ILE A 66 9.06 -20.77 -0.45
CA ILE A 66 8.81 -19.59 0.37
C ILE A 66 7.57 -19.84 1.22
N THR A 67 7.70 -19.58 2.51
CA THR A 67 6.58 -19.56 3.47
C THR A 67 6.41 -18.13 3.98
N VAL A 68 5.18 -17.64 3.91
CA VAL A 68 4.82 -16.29 4.36
C VAL A 68 4.31 -16.31 5.79
N ILE A 69 4.79 -15.35 6.59
CA ILE A 69 4.29 -15.08 7.93
C ILE A 69 3.70 -13.69 7.93
N ARG A 70 2.36 -13.59 7.97
CA ARG A 70 1.67 -12.30 8.05
C ARG A 70 1.69 -11.76 9.48
N ALA A 71 1.85 -10.43 9.61
CA ALA A 71 1.72 -9.72 10.88
C ALA A 71 1.07 -8.35 10.66
N ASP A 72 0.31 -7.91 11.65
CA ASP A 72 -0.43 -6.65 11.59
C ASP A 72 0.34 -5.52 12.27
N SER A 73 0.71 -4.49 11.50
CA SER A 73 1.34 -3.27 12.01
C SER A 73 0.34 -2.22 12.49
N THR A 74 -0.96 -2.40 12.25
CA THR A 74 -2.04 -1.43 12.52
C THR A 74 -1.90 -0.06 11.85
N CYS A 75 -0.78 0.23 11.23
CA CYS A 75 -0.38 1.53 10.65
C CYS A 75 -0.11 2.66 11.66
N ASN A 76 -0.94 2.81 12.68
CA ASN A 76 -0.99 4.01 13.55
C ASN A 76 -0.36 3.82 14.93
N ASP A 77 -0.05 2.57 15.32
CA ASP A 77 0.54 2.25 16.62
C ASP A 77 1.99 1.77 16.45
N PRO A 78 2.98 2.60 16.80
CA PRO A 78 4.39 2.20 16.73
C PRO A 78 4.72 0.95 17.55
N SER A 79 4.06 0.76 18.70
CA SER A 79 4.30 -0.41 19.56
C SER A 79 3.80 -1.68 18.91
N ALA A 80 2.63 -1.63 18.26
CA ALA A 80 2.10 -2.75 17.50
C ALA A 80 3.00 -3.08 16.29
N ALA A 81 3.50 -2.06 15.61
CA ALA A 81 4.42 -2.22 14.47
C ALA A 81 5.73 -2.91 14.89
N ILE A 82 6.33 -2.49 16.01
CA ILE A 82 7.54 -3.13 16.59
C ILE A 82 7.23 -4.59 16.96
N ALA A 83 6.14 -4.83 17.69
CA ALA A 83 5.78 -6.17 18.12
C ALA A 83 5.53 -7.11 16.93
N ALA A 84 4.90 -6.62 15.86
CA ALA A 84 4.71 -7.37 14.63
C ALA A 84 6.05 -7.76 13.99
N ALA A 85 7.00 -6.82 13.90
CA ALA A 85 8.32 -7.05 13.33
C ALA A 85 9.14 -8.04 14.17
N GLU A 86 9.24 -7.82 15.47
CA GLU A 86 9.95 -8.72 16.40
C GLU A 86 9.34 -10.13 16.37
N GLY A 87 8.02 -10.23 16.28
CA GLY A 87 7.31 -11.50 16.20
C GLY A 87 7.64 -12.32 14.95
N VAL A 88 7.79 -11.70 13.78
CA VAL A 88 8.19 -12.41 12.56
C VAL A 88 9.70 -12.70 12.57
N ILE A 89 10.54 -11.78 13.06
CA ILE A 89 11.98 -11.99 13.20
C ILE A 89 12.27 -13.17 14.11
N ALA A 90 11.58 -13.27 15.24
CA ALA A 90 11.72 -14.41 16.17
C ALA A 90 11.31 -15.75 15.54
N GLN A 91 10.48 -15.75 14.50
CA GLN A 91 10.12 -16.95 13.74
C GLN A 91 11.12 -17.29 12.63
N GLY A 92 12.21 -16.52 12.52
CA GLY A 92 13.32 -16.79 11.62
C GLY A 92 13.05 -16.40 10.18
N VAL A 93 12.34 -15.31 9.94
CA VAL A 93 12.22 -14.74 8.57
C VAL A 93 13.58 -14.24 8.11
N THR A 94 13.80 -14.27 6.79
CA THR A 94 15.04 -13.81 6.14
C THR A 94 14.93 -12.40 5.59
N ALA A 95 13.73 -11.92 5.34
CA ALA A 95 13.44 -10.57 4.88
C ALA A 95 12.01 -10.18 5.28
N ILE A 96 11.71 -8.88 5.18
CA ILE A 96 10.39 -8.30 5.46
C ILE A 96 9.87 -7.60 4.20
N LEU A 97 8.66 -7.96 3.77
CA LEU A 97 7.87 -7.19 2.83
C LEU A 97 6.84 -6.36 3.62
N GLY A 98 6.90 -5.04 3.46
CA GLY A 98 6.02 -4.12 4.20
C GLY A 98 6.79 -2.86 4.64
N ALA A 99 6.21 -1.97 5.42
CA ALA A 99 4.78 -1.80 5.52
C ALA A 99 4.28 -0.93 4.36
N VAL A 100 2.98 -0.56 4.35
CA VAL A 100 2.44 0.40 3.38
C VAL A 100 2.25 1.78 4.02
N CYS A 101 2.15 1.84 5.33
CA CYS A 101 2.04 3.08 6.08
C CYS A 101 3.43 3.60 6.42
N PRO A 102 3.78 4.85 6.04
CA PRO A 102 5.14 5.38 6.22
C PRO A 102 5.66 5.35 7.65
N GLU A 103 4.83 5.72 8.62
CA GLU A 103 5.21 5.73 10.04
C GLU A 103 5.53 4.31 10.54
N ALA A 104 4.68 3.34 10.19
CA ALA A 104 4.94 1.94 10.53
C ALA A 104 6.20 1.43 9.82
N THR A 105 6.43 1.82 8.56
CA THR A 105 7.63 1.47 7.80
C THR A 105 8.89 1.99 8.46
N GLU A 106 8.91 3.28 8.82
CA GLU A 106 10.05 3.89 9.50
C GLU A 106 10.34 3.20 10.83
N THR A 107 9.28 2.99 11.63
CA THR A 107 9.39 2.34 12.94
C THR A 107 9.91 0.91 12.83
N ILE A 108 9.31 0.08 11.97
CA ILE A 108 9.74 -1.30 11.77
C ILE A 108 11.18 -1.36 11.28
N PHE A 109 11.53 -0.50 10.31
CA PHE A 109 12.88 -0.51 9.77
C PHE A 109 13.90 -0.08 10.81
N SER A 110 13.69 1.07 11.45
CA SER A 110 14.68 1.67 12.36
C SER A 110 14.84 0.90 13.67
N GLU A 111 13.73 0.41 14.24
CA GLU A 111 13.73 -0.19 15.59
C GLU A 111 13.90 -1.71 15.57
N SER A 112 13.59 -2.37 14.45
CA SER A 112 13.58 -3.85 14.42
C SER A 112 14.41 -4.44 13.26
N ALA A 113 14.15 -4.04 12.01
CA ALA A 113 14.78 -4.66 10.84
C ALA A 113 16.27 -4.30 10.73
N LEU A 114 16.63 -3.02 10.79
CA LEU A 114 18.01 -2.57 10.68
C LEU A 114 18.90 -3.12 11.83
N PRO A 115 18.50 -3.07 13.10
CA PRO A 115 19.28 -3.67 14.18
C PRO A 115 19.47 -5.17 14.04
N SER A 116 18.52 -5.87 13.42
CA SER A 116 18.57 -7.30 13.17
C SER A 116 19.29 -7.68 11.86
N GLY A 117 19.79 -6.70 11.11
CA GLY A 117 20.44 -6.94 9.80
C GLY A 117 19.47 -7.40 8.71
N MET A 118 18.18 -7.18 8.87
CA MET A 118 17.14 -7.58 7.93
C MET A 118 17.02 -6.61 6.76
N VAL A 119 16.80 -7.16 5.56
CA VAL A 119 16.34 -6.39 4.41
C VAL A 119 14.83 -6.21 4.50
N MET A 120 14.39 -4.99 4.21
CA MET A 120 12.97 -4.63 4.18
C MET A 120 12.62 -3.95 2.87
N ILE A 121 11.56 -4.40 2.21
CA ILE A 121 11.04 -3.79 0.99
C ILE A 121 9.59 -3.39 1.17
N SER A 122 9.28 -2.11 0.93
CA SER A 122 7.91 -1.59 1.02
C SER A 122 7.26 -1.48 -0.36
N PRO A 123 6.06 -2.05 -0.55
CA PRO A 123 5.32 -1.89 -1.79
C PRO A 123 4.68 -0.51 -1.92
N GLY A 124 4.33 0.17 -0.81
CA GLY A 124 3.44 1.32 -0.86
C GLY A 124 3.73 2.47 0.12
N SER A 125 4.85 2.49 0.81
CA SER A 125 5.22 3.61 1.66
C SER A 125 5.84 4.73 0.84
N THR A 126 5.09 5.79 0.60
CA THR A 126 5.40 6.84 -0.37
C THR A 126 5.94 8.13 0.26
N SER A 127 5.86 8.32 1.58
CA SER A 127 6.32 9.54 2.24
C SER A 127 7.75 9.91 1.87
N SER A 128 8.00 11.20 1.64
CA SER A 128 9.32 11.76 1.36
C SER A 128 10.29 11.65 2.55
N LEU A 129 9.78 11.44 3.76
CA LEU A 129 10.61 11.21 4.95
C LEU A 129 11.45 9.94 4.83
N LEU A 130 10.96 8.96 4.08
CA LEU A 130 11.66 7.69 3.83
C LEU A 130 12.79 7.80 2.78
N ASP A 131 12.90 8.92 2.07
CA ASP A 131 13.94 9.14 1.05
C ASP A 131 15.37 9.07 1.64
N ASN A 132 15.50 9.26 2.94
CA ASN A 132 16.77 9.21 3.66
C ASN A 132 17.10 7.83 4.28
N LEU A 133 16.19 6.86 4.18
CA LEU A 133 16.43 5.50 4.68
C LEU A 133 17.21 4.64 3.68
N ASP A 134 17.37 5.12 2.46
CA ASP A 134 18.07 4.42 1.38
C ASP A 134 19.51 4.04 1.76
N ASN A 135 20.01 2.93 1.21
CA ASN A 135 21.36 2.37 1.40
C ASN A 135 21.64 1.65 2.74
N LYS A 136 20.62 1.40 3.56
CA LYS A 136 20.78 0.67 4.83
C LYS A 136 20.05 -0.67 4.87
N GLY A 137 19.59 -1.19 3.71
CA GLY A 137 18.76 -2.40 3.62
C GLY A 137 17.26 -2.13 3.55
N PHE A 138 16.86 -0.85 3.39
CA PHE A 138 15.49 -0.47 3.07
C PHE A 138 15.35 -0.20 1.56
N PHE A 139 14.26 -0.72 0.98
CA PHE A 139 13.89 -0.49 -0.42
C PHE A 139 12.39 -0.20 -0.50
N ARG A 140 11.98 0.51 -1.55
CA ARG A 140 10.56 0.69 -1.87
C ARG A 140 10.33 0.65 -3.39
N ILE A 141 9.17 0.16 -3.78
CA ILE A 141 8.75 0.09 -5.19
C ILE A 141 8.00 1.37 -5.59
N SER A 142 7.15 1.87 -4.69
CA SER A 142 6.36 3.07 -4.98
C SER A 142 7.20 4.34 -4.96
N PRO A 143 6.91 5.31 -5.87
CA PRO A 143 7.60 6.60 -5.90
C PRO A 143 7.23 7.47 -4.69
N SER A 144 8.05 8.50 -4.43
CA SER A 144 7.81 9.49 -3.36
C SER A 144 6.55 10.34 -3.61
N ASP A 145 5.89 10.76 -2.53
CA ASP A 145 4.70 11.63 -2.54
C ASP A 145 4.94 12.99 -3.20
N SER A 146 6.17 13.47 -3.20
CA SER A 146 6.53 14.65 -3.97
C SER A 146 6.18 14.49 -5.46
N ARG A 147 6.32 13.29 -6.00
CA ARG A 147 5.91 12.95 -7.36
C ARG A 147 4.40 12.81 -7.49
N GLY A 148 3.73 12.23 -6.50
CA GLY A 148 2.27 12.12 -6.44
C GLY A 148 1.57 13.48 -6.49
N GLY A 149 2.03 14.42 -5.68
CA GLY A 149 1.53 15.80 -5.67
C GLY A 149 1.71 16.52 -7.02
N GLN A 150 2.86 16.33 -7.68
CA GLN A 150 3.10 16.86 -9.03
C GLN A 150 2.13 16.27 -10.06
N ILE A 151 1.94 14.95 -10.06
CA ILE A 151 1.01 14.29 -11.00
C ILE A 151 -0.42 14.79 -10.80
N LEU A 152 -0.89 14.91 -9.55
CA LEU A 152 -2.21 15.49 -9.29
C LEU A 152 -2.33 16.91 -9.85
N ALA A 153 -1.31 17.75 -9.67
CA ALA A 153 -1.30 19.12 -10.18
C ALA A 153 -1.30 19.16 -11.71
N ASP A 154 -0.53 18.29 -12.37
CA ASP A 154 -0.50 18.18 -13.84
C ASP A 154 -1.90 17.81 -14.38
N ILE A 155 -2.53 16.77 -13.81
CA ILE A 155 -3.88 16.34 -14.21
C ILE A 155 -4.92 17.46 -13.93
N THR A 156 -4.80 18.16 -12.81
CA THR A 156 -5.70 19.26 -12.45
C THR A 156 -5.62 20.39 -13.46
N LYS A 157 -4.40 20.75 -13.88
CA LYS A 157 -4.14 21.73 -14.95
C LYS A 157 -4.71 21.31 -16.30
N ASP A 158 -4.47 20.05 -16.70
CA ASP A 158 -4.95 19.49 -17.96
C ASP A 158 -6.49 19.49 -18.02
N ARG A 159 -7.14 19.28 -16.88
CA ARG A 159 -8.60 19.37 -16.72
C ARG A 159 -9.13 20.80 -16.61
N LYS A 160 -8.24 21.80 -16.73
CA LYS A 160 -8.56 23.25 -16.72
C LYS A 160 -9.27 23.71 -15.44
N ILE A 161 -9.01 23.07 -14.31
CA ILE A 161 -9.48 23.49 -13.01
C ILE A 161 -8.59 24.65 -12.54
N LYS A 162 -9.20 25.73 -12.07
CA LYS A 162 -8.50 26.98 -11.72
C LYS A 162 -8.42 27.22 -10.23
N LYS A 163 -9.41 26.73 -9.49
CA LYS A 163 -9.52 26.90 -8.04
C LYS A 163 -9.79 25.56 -7.39
N ILE A 164 -9.06 25.23 -6.34
CA ILE A 164 -9.26 24.01 -5.57
C ILE A 164 -9.34 24.33 -4.08
N ALA A 165 -10.25 23.66 -3.39
CA ALA A 165 -10.23 23.52 -1.94
C ALA A 165 -9.58 22.16 -1.62
N ILE A 166 -8.76 22.07 -0.57
CA ILE A 166 -8.08 20.86 -0.17
C ILE A 166 -8.51 20.48 1.24
N THR A 167 -8.85 19.22 1.46
CA THR A 167 -8.94 18.64 2.79
C THR A 167 -8.07 17.40 2.89
N TYR A 168 -7.52 17.14 4.07
CA TYR A 168 -6.68 15.97 4.32
C TYR A 168 -6.95 15.39 5.70
N THR A 169 -6.85 14.08 5.84
CA THR A 169 -6.91 13.43 7.15
C THR A 169 -5.77 13.93 8.03
N ASN A 170 -6.05 14.22 9.29
CA ASN A 170 -5.08 14.74 10.25
C ASN A 170 -4.03 13.67 10.62
N SER A 171 -3.16 13.36 9.68
CA SER A 171 -1.99 12.49 9.83
C SER A 171 -0.78 13.10 9.12
N ASN A 172 0.41 12.61 9.41
CA ASN A 172 1.63 13.11 8.76
C ASN A 172 1.64 12.80 7.27
N TYR A 173 1.25 11.58 6.87
CA TYR A 173 1.24 11.15 5.47
C TYR A 173 0.32 12.03 4.62
N GLU A 174 -0.97 12.15 4.99
CA GLU A 174 -1.94 12.90 4.22
C GLU A 174 -1.62 14.40 4.21
N LYS A 175 -1.07 14.92 5.30
CA LYS A 175 -0.58 16.29 5.37
C LYS A 175 0.54 16.55 4.37
N ASP A 176 1.57 15.70 4.36
CA ASP A 176 2.73 15.88 3.46
C ASP A 176 2.30 15.83 1.99
N LEU A 177 1.47 14.87 1.59
CA LEU A 177 0.93 14.78 0.24
C LEU A 177 0.05 15.99 -0.12
N ALA A 178 -0.80 16.45 0.81
CA ALA A 178 -1.66 17.63 0.59
C ALA A 178 -0.84 18.90 0.35
N TYR A 179 0.24 19.10 1.09
CA TYR A 179 1.13 20.25 0.90
C TYR A 179 2.01 20.11 -0.35
N ALA A 180 2.49 18.92 -0.68
CA ALA A 180 3.18 18.65 -1.95
C ALA A 180 2.28 18.97 -3.16
N TYR A 181 1.02 18.53 -3.09
CA TYR A 181 0.03 18.86 -4.12
C TYR A 181 -0.26 20.37 -4.18
N LYS A 182 -0.45 21.04 -3.04
CA LYS A 182 -0.66 22.50 -2.99
C LYS A 182 0.47 23.25 -3.69
N GLU A 183 1.72 22.97 -3.33
CA GLU A 183 2.88 23.64 -3.94
C GLU A 183 2.95 23.41 -5.47
N ALA A 184 2.72 22.20 -5.92
CA ALA A 184 2.73 21.86 -7.34
C ALA A 184 1.57 22.55 -8.09
N ALA A 185 0.37 22.61 -7.50
CA ALA A 185 -0.79 23.29 -8.06
C ALA A 185 -0.55 24.79 -8.20
N GLU A 186 0.00 25.44 -7.17
CA GLU A 186 0.35 26.87 -7.19
C GLU A 186 1.42 27.20 -8.24
N LYS A 187 2.43 26.33 -8.43
CA LYS A 187 3.42 26.43 -9.51
C LYS A 187 2.78 26.39 -10.90
N HIS A 188 1.66 25.69 -11.04
CA HIS A 188 0.86 25.65 -12.28
C HIS A 188 -0.15 26.81 -12.41
N GLY A 189 -0.17 27.75 -11.47
CA GLY A 189 -1.11 28.87 -11.46
C GLY A 189 -2.53 28.48 -11.05
N ILE A 190 -2.72 27.34 -10.41
CA ILE A 190 -3.98 26.89 -9.83
C ILE A 190 -4.09 27.52 -8.43
N LYS A 191 -5.19 28.24 -8.18
CA LYS A 191 -5.42 28.85 -6.87
C LYS A 191 -5.89 27.81 -5.87
N VAL A 192 -5.13 27.59 -4.80
CA VAL A 192 -5.61 26.86 -3.62
C VAL A 192 -6.39 27.83 -2.75
N THR A 193 -7.70 27.64 -2.67
CA THR A 193 -8.61 28.57 -2.00
C THR A 193 -8.63 28.36 -0.50
N THR A 194 -8.48 27.14 -0.06
CA THR A 194 -8.28 26.74 1.35
C THR A 194 -7.62 25.38 1.44
N ILE A 195 -7.00 25.11 2.56
CA ILE A 195 -6.49 23.80 2.97
C ILE A 195 -6.82 23.60 4.44
N ILE A 196 -7.55 22.53 4.76
CA ILE A 196 -7.95 22.19 6.12
C ILE A 196 -7.69 20.72 6.41
N SER A 197 -7.37 20.39 7.65
CA SER A 197 -7.39 19.01 8.10
C SER A 197 -8.78 18.60 8.55
N HIS A 198 -9.07 17.32 8.49
CA HIS A 198 -10.22 16.70 9.14
C HIS A 198 -9.76 15.53 9.99
N ASP A 199 -10.46 15.28 11.08
CA ASP A 199 -10.20 14.11 11.91
C ASP A 199 -10.86 12.88 11.30
N ASN A 200 -10.27 11.72 11.50
CA ASN A 200 -10.88 10.43 11.17
C ASN A 200 -11.97 10.06 12.19
N ASN A 201 -12.77 9.04 11.87
CA ASN A 201 -13.78 8.47 12.78
C ASN A 201 -14.86 9.46 13.27
N LYS A 202 -15.25 10.41 12.42
CA LYS A 202 -16.43 11.24 12.64
C LYS A 202 -17.63 10.67 11.89
N ASP A 203 -18.81 10.80 12.49
CA ASP A 203 -20.07 10.42 11.84
C ASP A 203 -20.58 11.50 10.87
N ASP A 204 -20.15 12.75 11.05
CA ASP A 204 -20.61 13.90 10.26
C ASP A 204 -19.46 14.84 9.90
N TYR A 205 -19.33 15.12 8.61
CA TYR A 205 -18.35 16.05 8.02
C TYR A 205 -19.00 17.28 7.38
N SER A 206 -20.25 17.59 7.69
CA SER A 206 -20.99 18.72 7.12
C SER A 206 -20.31 20.07 7.40
N SER A 207 -19.68 20.24 8.55
CA SER A 207 -18.96 21.47 8.90
C SER A 207 -17.69 21.68 8.08
N GLU A 208 -16.94 20.61 7.84
CA GLU A 208 -15.76 20.64 6.96
C GLU A 208 -16.17 20.95 5.52
N VAL A 209 -17.21 20.27 5.03
CA VAL A 209 -17.74 20.51 3.67
C VAL A 209 -18.26 21.94 3.51
N ALA A 210 -18.96 22.50 4.51
CA ALA A 210 -19.41 23.89 4.49
C ALA A 210 -18.22 24.87 4.43
N THR A 211 -17.16 24.62 5.21
CA THR A 211 -15.94 25.43 5.20
C THR A 211 -15.24 25.37 3.85
N LEU A 212 -15.12 24.18 3.25
CA LEU A 212 -14.54 23.99 1.91
C LEU A 212 -15.37 24.70 0.83
N ALA A 213 -16.70 24.61 0.91
CA ALA A 213 -17.61 25.25 -0.04
C ALA A 213 -17.54 26.78 0.03
N ALA A 214 -17.47 27.34 1.25
CA ALA A 214 -17.34 28.79 1.46
C ALA A 214 -16.05 29.38 0.85
N ALA A 215 -15.04 28.55 0.59
CA ALA A 215 -13.80 28.95 -0.07
C ALA A 215 -13.89 29.00 -1.61
N GLU A 216 -15.04 28.66 -2.21
CA GLU A 216 -15.34 28.79 -3.64
C GLU A 216 -14.35 28.07 -4.60
N GLY A 217 -14.02 26.82 -4.30
CA GLY A 217 -13.24 25.96 -5.19
C GLY A 217 -14.08 25.40 -6.36
N ASP A 218 -13.48 25.25 -7.55
CA ASP A 218 -14.07 24.55 -8.70
C ASP A 218 -14.17 23.04 -8.47
N ALA A 219 -13.36 22.53 -7.57
CA ALA A 219 -13.26 21.14 -7.14
C ALA A 219 -12.73 21.06 -5.71
N VAL A 220 -13.00 19.96 -5.04
CA VAL A 220 -12.38 19.64 -3.75
C VAL A 220 -11.39 18.49 -3.92
N ALA A 221 -10.19 18.66 -3.38
CA ALA A 221 -9.21 17.61 -3.26
C ALA A 221 -9.36 16.94 -1.87
N ILE A 222 -9.48 15.63 -1.88
CA ILE A 222 -9.63 14.81 -0.69
C ILE A 222 -8.40 13.91 -0.59
N ILE A 223 -7.47 14.31 0.26
CA ILE A 223 -6.24 13.57 0.55
C ILE A 223 -6.48 12.75 1.82
N SER A 224 -6.93 11.52 1.62
CA SER A 224 -7.45 10.67 2.68
C SER A 224 -7.36 9.20 2.27
N SER A 225 -7.79 8.33 3.17
CA SER A 225 -8.16 6.96 2.85
C SER A 225 -9.68 6.80 2.93
N ILE A 226 -10.22 5.77 2.27
CA ILE A 226 -11.66 5.50 2.28
C ILE A 226 -12.17 5.34 3.72
N ASP A 227 -11.40 4.65 4.54
CA ASP A 227 -11.75 4.30 5.92
C ASP A 227 -11.42 5.41 6.94
N GLN A 228 -11.02 6.60 6.46
CA GLN A 228 -10.64 7.76 7.31
C GLN A 228 -11.43 9.04 7.01
N GLY A 229 -12.70 8.91 6.70
CA GLY A 229 -13.60 10.05 6.44
C GLY A 229 -13.68 10.46 4.96
N GLY A 230 -12.86 9.90 4.09
CA GLY A 230 -12.83 10.29 2.68
C GLY A 230 -14.15 10.06 1.95
N LYS A 231 -14.80 8.91 2.14
CA LYS A 231 -16.10 8.62 1.53
C LYS A 231 -17.23 9.45 2.15
N GLU A 232 -17.16 9.73 3.44
CA GLU A 232 -18.15 10.55 4.16
C GLU A 232 -18.12 12.01 3.68
N ILE A 233 -16.93 12.56 3.43
CA ILE A 233 -16.76 13.90 2.85
C ILE A 233 -17.33 13.96 1.42
N ILE A 234 -17.13 12.92 0.61
CA ILE A 234 -17.75 12.83 -0.72
C ILE A 234 -19.27 12.81 -0.57
N GLN A 235 -19.81 11.97 0.33
CA GLN A 235 -21.24 11.86 0.56
C GLN A 235 -21.84 13.20 1.00
N ALA A 236 -21.26 13.84 2.02
CA ALA A 236 -21.73 15.13 2.53
C ALA A 236 -21.63 16.25 1.45
N SER A 237 -20.60 16.22 0.60
CA SER A 237 -20.46 17.15 -0.51
C SER A 237 -21.54 16.98 -1.58
N ILE A 238 -21.90 15.74 -1.86
CA ILE A 238 -22.98 15.42 -2.82
C ILE A 238 -24.34 15.81 -2.27
N ASP A 239 -24.62 15.47 -1.01
CA ASP A 239 -25.90 15.70 -0.35
C ASP A 239 -26.21 17.18 -0.17
N SER A 240 -25.19 17.98 0.18
CA SER A 240 -25.30 19.44 0.26
C SER A 240 -25.27 20.16 -1.09
N GLY A 241 -24.85 19.46 -2.16
CA GLY A 241 -24.61 20.07 -3.48
C GLY A 241 -23.36 20.95 -3.53
N ALA A 242 -22.50 20.91 -2.51
CA ALA A 242 -21.30 21.75 -2.40
C ALA A 242 -20.29 21.46 -3.52
N PHE A 243 -20.02 20.19 -3.77
CA PHE A 243 -19.08 19.76 -4.81
C PHE A 243 -19.61 18.56 -5.61
N ASN A 244 -19.22 18.52 -6.89
CA ASN A 244 -19.47 17.37 -7.79
C ASN A 244 -18.24 16.97 -8.60
N LYS A 245 -17.07 17.50 -8.23
CA LYS A 245 -15.77 17.16 -8.79
C LYS A 245 -14.82 16.91 -7.62
N PHE A 246 -14.31 15.69 -7.55
CA PHE A 246 -13.40 15.27 -6.51
C PHE A 246 -12.05 14.96 -7.12
N ILE A 247 -10.98 15.44 -6.48
CA ILE A 247 -9.59 15.12 -6.79
C ILE A 247 -9.12 14.20 -5.65
N LEU A 248 -8.76 12.98 -5.99
CA LEU A 248 -8.58 11.91 -5.03
C LEU A 248 -7.11 11.49 -4.93
N SER A 249 -6.64 11.30 -3.70
CA SER A 249 -5.35 10.65 -3.45
C SER A 249 -5.38 9.18 -3.87
N ASP A 250 -4.23 8.58 -3.93
CA ASP A 250 -4.02 7.18 -4.29
C ASP A 250 -4.84 6.20 -3.43
N ARG A 251 -4.87 6.38 -2.11
CA ARG A 251 -5.63 5.52 -1.17
C ARG A 251 -7.15 5.65 -1.29
N MET A 252 -7.64 6.70 -1.98
CA MET A 252 -9.04 6.86 -2.32
C MET A 252 -9.43 6.15 -3.63
N MET A 253 -8.45 5.73 -4.45
CA MET A 253 -8.66 5.13 -5.76
C MET A 253 -8.94 3.64 -5.65
N ASN A 254 -10.13 3.29 -5.17
CA ASN A 254 -10.56 1.92 -4.88
C ASN A 254 -11.89 1.60 -5.58
N GLN A 255 -12.08 0.35 -5.97
CA GLN A 255 -13.32 -0.11 -6.62
C GLN A 255 -14.55 0.10 -5.73
N SER A 256 -14.42 -0.08 -4.41
CA SER A 256 -15.53 0.12 -3.47
C SER A 256 -16.11 1.54 -3.52
N LEU A 257 -15.27 2.55 -3.77
CA LEU A 257 -15.73 3.93 -3.93
C LEU A 257 -16.59 4.09 -5.19
N ILE A 258 -16.22 3.40 -6.27
CA ILE A 258 -17.00 3.38 -7.52
C ILE A 258 -18.33 2.65 -7.29
N ASP A 259 -18.32 1.56 -6.55
CA ASP A 259 -19.52 0.77 -6.24
C ASP A 259 -20.53 1.58 -5.41
N ILE A 260 -20.04 2.41 -4.46
CA ILE A 260 -20.88 3.27 -3.62
C ILE A 260 -21.44 4.46 -4.40
N PHE A 261 -20.61 5.20 -5.12
CA PHE A 261 -20.99 6.49 -5.70
C PHE A 261 -21.29 6.45 -7.21
N GLY A 262 -20.77 5.48 -7.91
CA GLY A 262 -21.04 5.23 -9.32
C GLY A 262 -20.91 6.50 -10.21
N LYS A 263 -21.99 6.83 -10.90
CA LYS A 263 -22.03 7.96 -11.83
C LYS A 263 -21.79 9.33 -11.17
N LYS A 264 -21.93 9.45 -9.85
CA LYS A 264 -21.69 10.72 -9.13
C LYS A 264 -20.20 11.10 -9.16
N LEU A 265 -19.30 10.11 -9.37
CA LEU A 265 -17.85 10.34 -9.51
C LEU A 265 -17.41 10.62 -10.95
N LYS A 266 -18.30 10.68 -11.94
CA LYS A 266 -17.93 10.79 -13.37
C LYS A 266 -16.98 11.95 -13.69
N LYS A 267 -17.01 13.04 -12.92
CA LYS A 267 -16.15 14.20 -13.09
C LYS A 267 -14.90 14.17 -12.22
N SER A 268 -14.77 13.15 -11.39
CA SER A 268 -13.68 13.00 -10.43
C SER A 268 -12.48 12.33 -11.09
N PHE A 269 -11.34 12.45 -10.47
CA PHE A 269 -10.09 11.82 -10.87
C PHE A 269 -9.12 11.75 -9.71
N GLY A 270 -8.12 10.93 -9.84
CA GLY A 270 -7.01 10.80 -8.93
C GLY A 270 -5.84 10.13 -9.63
N TYR A 271 -4.88 9.67 -8.88
CA TYR A 271 -3.78 8.86 -9.38
C TYR A 271 -3.66 7.59 -8.54
N ILE A 272 -3.05 6.59 -9.11
CA ILE A 272 -2.55 5.41 -8.40
C ILE A 272 -1.09 5.21 -8.83
N PRO A 273 -0.24 4.64 -7.98
CA PRO A 273 1.05 4.13 -8.41
C PRO A 273 0.89 3.11 -9.52
N GLY A 274 1.97 2.85 -10.25
CA GLY A 274 1.99 1.85 -11.31
C GLY A 274 2.30 2.42 -12.68
N SER A 275 2.55 1.54 -13.62
CA SER A 275 2.86 1.89 -15.00
C SER A 275 2.15 0.96 -15.98
N LYS A 276 1.84 1.48 -17.16
CA LYS A 276 1.43 0.63 -18.28
C LYS A 276 2.69 -0.06 -18.84
N SER A 277 2.82 -1.33 -18.59
CA SER A 277 3.94 -2.14 -19.05
C SER A 277 3.48 -3.55 -19.41
N LYS A 278 4.32 -4.32 -20.09
CA LYS A 278 4.06 -5.74 -20.32
C LYS A 278 3.98 -6.54 -19.01
N GLY A 279 4.73 -6.13 -17.98
CA GLY A 279 4.67 -6.71 -16.65
C GLY A 279 3.31 -6.45 -15.99
N ALA A 280 2.79 -5.22 -16.08
CA ALA A 280 1.45 -4.90 -15.57
C ALA A 280 0.35 -5.73 -16.27
N ASP A 281 0.43 -5.91 -17.61
CA ASP A 281 -0.52 -6.76 -18.33
C ASP A 281 -0.45 -8.23 -17.87
N PHE A 282 0.75 -8.71 -17.59
CA PHE A 282 0.98 -10.05 -17.05
C PHE A 282 0.38 -10.20 -15.65
N PHE A 283 0.70 -9.28 -14.74
CA PHE A 283 0.12 -9.27 -13.39
C PHE A 283 -1.41 -9.20 -13.42
N ASN A 284 -2.00 -8.29 -14.23
CA ASN A 284 -3.45 -8.16 -14.37
C ASN A 284 -4.13 -9.49 -14.70
N LYS A 285 -3.51 -10.28 -15.58
CA LYS A 285 -4.04 -11.59 -15.97
C LYS A 285 -3.98 -12.61 -14.82
N ILE A 286 -2.88 -12.63 -14.07
CA ILE A 286 -2.70 -13.55 -12.93
C ILE A 286 -3.64 -13.17 -11.79
N ALA A 287 -3.65 -11.89 -11.40
CA ALA A 287 -4.47 -11.36 -10.33
C ALA A 287 -5.96 -11.66 -10.56
N SER A 288 -6.45 -11.42 -11.79
CA SER A 288 -7.83 -11.74 -12.18
C SER A 288 -8.15 -13.23 -12.00
N GLY A 289 -7.21 -14.13 -12.32
CA GLY A 289 -7.37 -15.57 -12.11
C GLY A 289 -7.45 -16.00 -10.65
N GLN A 290 -6.98 -15.14 -9.73
CA GLN A 290 -6.98 -15.36 -8.28
C GLN A 290 -8.06 -14.52 -7.55
N GLY A 291 -8.88 -13.78 -8.29
CA GLY A 291 -9.93 -12.95 -7.71
C GLY A 291 -9.42 -11.63 -7.09
N ILE A 292 -8.19 -11.23 -7.38
CA ILE A 292 -7.61 -9.97 -6.93
C ILE A 292 -7.93 -8.89 -7.96
N ASN A 293 -8.40 -7.74 -7.49
CA ASN A 293 -8.58 -6.55 -8.32
C ASN A 293 -7.22 -5.85 -8.51
N SER A 294 -6.58 -6.10 -9.63
CA SER A 294 -5.28 -5.51 -9.97
C SER A 294 -5.30 -3.99 -10.16
N SER A 295 -6.48 -3.36 -10.14
CA SER A 295 -6.62 -1.90 -10.19
C SER A 295 -6.59 -1.26 -8.80
N ASP A 296 -6.63 -2.04 -7.72
CA ASP A 296 -6.49 -1.51 -6.38
C ASP A 296 -5.04 -1.06 -6.14
N PRO A 297 -4.84 0.06 -5.42
CA PRO A 297 -3.52 0.62 -5.17
C PRO A 297 -2.55 -0.41 -4.56
N TYR A 298 -1.30 -0.35 -4.99
CA TYR A 298 -0.18 -1.13 -4.47
C TYR A 298 -0.22 -2.65 -4.71
N THR A 299 -1.22 -3.19 -5.40
CA THR A 299 -1.27 -4.62 -5.72
C THR A 299 -0.15 -5.03 -6.68
N GLY A 300 0.05 -4.27 -7.76
CA GLY A 300 1.14 -4.49 -8.70
C GLY A 300 2.51 -4.30 -8.06
N GLU A 301 2.69 -3.22 -7.29
CA GLU A 301 3.91 -2.92 -6.57
C GLU A 301 4.24 -4.00 -5.53
N SER A 302 3.22 -4.60 -4.92
CA SER A 302 3.41 -5.68 -3.95
C SER A 302 3.86 -6.97 -4.61
N TYR A 303 3.30 -7.29 -5.77
CA TYR A 303 3.79 -8.38 -6.59
C TYR A 303 5.25 -8.16 -7.01
N ASP A 304 5.58 -6.94 -7.51
CA ASP A 304 6.95 -6.59 -7.93
C ASP A 304 7.94 -6.57 -6.76
N ALA A 305 7.49 -6.18 -5.55
CA ALA A 305 8.32 -6.22 -4.34
C ALA A 305 8.67 -7.64 -3.89
N ALA A 306 7.81 -8.60 -4.20
CA ALA A 306 7.96 -10.00 -3.85
C ALA A 306 8.71 -10.82 -4.92
N ALA A 307 8.66 -10.39 -6.19
CA ALA A 307 9.31 -11.07 -7.33
C ALA A 307 10.82 -10.79 -7.39
#